data_c9c2c6c625b0275d696cd2ad6cc8c233
#
_entry.id   c9c2c6c625b0275d696cd2ad6cc8c233
#
_cell.length_a   1.000
_cell.length_b   1.000
_cell.length_c   1.000
_cell.angle_alpha   90.00
_cell.angle_beta   90.00
_cell.angle_gamma   90.00
#
_symmetry.space_group_name_H-M   'P 1'
#
loop_
_entity.id
_entity.type
_entity.pdbx_description
1 polymer ?
#
loop_
_entity_poly.entity_id
_entity_poly.type
_entity_poly.pdbx_seq_one_letter_code
_entity_poly.pdbx_strand_id
1 'polypeptide(L)'
;MEKIEVPCPSCSPKDPVSHIILKGTRDTLLQCEECRSVHKEKKPINVLVRVIVSKGKESLHTRAMLSGTIRKGDELVIDDEATGEASLVQVISLEAGDKRMEEAPAEDIKTVWARAIDEVLVKIAISHRETTESIEMRVPGDREFVIGDKIEINDSKLKIIRIKIRGSGFKSRKGVAVRAKDIKRIYIDTGFKMPKRISRAGGERVIIKKRESVWSLKSKKAD
;
A
#
# COMPACT_ATOMS: atom_id res chain seq x y z
N MET A 1 -13.40 -16.32 -37.50
CA MET A 1 -12.89 -17.01 -36.29
C MET A 1 -12.29 -15.96 -35.42
N GLU A 2 -12.63 -15.93 -34.16
CA GLU A 2 -12.12 -14.96 -33.21
C GLU A 2 -10.72 -15.41 -32.76
N LYS A 3 -9.73 -14.46 -32.74
CA LYS A 3 -8.36 -14.73 -32.35
C LYS A 3 -8.02 -13.96 -31.09
N ILE A 4 -7.18 -14.56 -30.24
CA ILE A 4 -6.64 -13.91 -29.05
C ILE A 4 -5.14 -14.17 -28.95
N GLU A 5 -4.42 -13.24 -28.31
CA GLU A 5 -2.99 -13.38 -28.02
C GLU A 5 -2.81 -13.78 -26.56
N VAL A 6 -2.30 -14.99 -26.34
CA VAL A 6 -2.01 -15.53 -25.00
C VAL A 6 -0.74 -16.39 -25.05
N PRO A 7 -0.02 -16.58 -23.93
CA PRO A 7 1.12 -17.48 -23.88
C PRO A 7 0.72 -18.92 -24.22
N CYS A 8 1.47 -19.57 -25.10
CA CYS A 8 1.25 -20.98 -25.41
C CYS A 8 2.06 -21.87 -24.48
N PRO A 9 1.46 -22.76 -23.68
CA PRO A 9 2.18 -23.62 -22.79
C PRO A 9 3.14 -24.58 -23.49
N SER A 10 2.95 -24.81 -24.81
CA SER A 10 3.75 -25.76 -25.59
C SER A 10 4.93 -25.11 -26.33
N CYS A 11 4.76 -23.96 -26.97
CA CYS A 11 5.81 -23.36 -27.79
C CYS A 11 6.31 -22.00 -27.28
N SER A 12 5.49 -21.24 -26.53
CA SER A 12 5.83 -19.89 -26.05
C SER A 12 5.23 -19.65 -24.67
N PRO A 13 5.78 -20.22 -23.59
CA PRO A 13 5.19 -20.12 -22.26
C PRO A 13 5.33 -18.74 -21.61
N LYS A 14 6.13 -17.83 -22.17
CA LYS A 14 6.36 -16.50 -21.60
C LYS A 14 5.82 -15.37 -22.48
N ASP A 15 5.84 -15.57 -23.80
CA ASP A 15 5.46 -14.54 -24.75
C ASP A 15 4.10 -14.86 -25.37
N PRO A 16 3.19 -13.88 -25.53
CA PRO A 16 1.89 -14.08 -26.16
C PRO A 16 2.07 -14.42 -27.62
N VAL A 17 1.33 -15.42 -28.08
CA VAL A 17 1.24 -15.85 -29.49
C VAL A 17 -0.21 -16.01 -29.89
N SER A 18 -0.50 -15.91 -31.19
CA SER A 18 -1.86 -15.93 -31.72
C SER A 18 -2.53 -17.30 -31.56
N HIS A 19 -3.75 -17.31 -31.05
CA HIS A 19 -4.57 -18.51 -30.87
C HIS A 19 -5.96 -18.32 -31.49
N ILE A 20 -6.47 -19.37 -32.09
CA ILE A 20 -7.84 -19.46 -32.60
C ILE A 20 -8.75 -20.00 -31.49
N ILE A 21 -9.85 -19.33 -31.25
CA ILE A 21 -10.88 -19.81 -30.32
C ILE A 21 -11.73 -20.90 -31.02
N LEU A 22 -11.57 -22.14 -30.55
CA LEU A 22 -12.35 -23.29 -31.08
C LEU A 22 -13.70 -23.40 -30.40
N LYS A 23 -13.78 -23.14 -29.09
CA LYS A 23 -15.03 -23.19 -28.31
C LYS A 23 -14.91 -22.25 -27.13
N GLY A 24 -15.92 -21.39 -26.93
CA GLY A 24 -15.92 -20.37 -25.89
C GLY A 24 -17.16 -20.48 -25.02
N THR A 25 -16.98 -21.07 -23.83
CA THR A 25 -17.89 -20.94 -22.69
C THR A 25 -17.08 -20.58 -21.45
N ARG A 26 -17.22 -21.23 -20.32
CA ARG A 26 -16.45 -21.06 -19.11
C ARG A 26 -14.96 -21.43 -19.31
N ASP A 27 -14.72 -22.54 -20.04
CA ASP A 27 -13.39 -22.97 -20.46
C ASP A 27 -13.26 -22.66 -21.95
N THR A 28 -12.39 -21.72 -22.30
CA THR A 28 -12.12 -21.41 -23.70
C THR A 28 -11.10 -22.41 -24.23
N LEU A 29 -11.46 -23.15 -25.28
CA LEU A 29 -10.55 -24.05 -25.96
C LEU A 29 -9.81 -23.27 -27.04
N LEU A 30 -8.50 -23.20 -26.92
CA LEU A 30 -7.63 -22.42 -27.79
C LEU A 30 -6.73 -23.35 -28.58
N GLN A 31 -6.57 -23.04 -29.87
CA GLN A 31 -5.57 -23.67 -30.75
C GLN A 31 -4.49 -22.66 -31.11
N CYS A 32 -3.26 -22.96 -30.75
CA CYS A 32 -2.12 -22.14 -31.14
C CYS A 32 -1.93 -22.16 -32.65
N GLU A 33 -1.75 -20.99 -33.28
CA GLU A 33 -1.51 -20.92 -34.73
C GLU A 33 -0.08 -21.40 -35.10
N GLU A 34 0.89 -21.26 -34.19
CA GLU A 34 2.27 -21.66 -34.44
C GLU A 34 2.51 -23.16 -34.31
N CYS A 35 2.16 -23.75 -33.17
CA CYS A 35 2.44 -25.16 -32.90
C CYS A 35 1.23 -26.09 -33.03
N ARG A 36 0.04 -25.52 -33.30
CA ARG A 36 -1.24 -26.22 -33.43
C ARG A 36 -1.69 -27.00 -32.20
N SER A 37 -0.99 -26.84 -31.08
CA SER A 37 -1.41 -27.46 -29.81
C SER A 37 -2.74 -26.86 -29.36
N VAL A 38 -3.58 -27.71 -28.76
CA VAL A 38 -4.87 -27.30 -28.22
C VAL A 38 -4.78 -27.35 -26.69
N HIS A 39 -5.13 -26.23 -26.04
CA HIS A 39 -5.16 -26.15 -24.58
C HIS A 39 -6.40 -25.40 -24.11
N LYS A 40 -6.73 -25.58 -22.84
CA LYS A 40 -7.85 -24.90 -22.20
C LYS A 40 -7.34 -23.69 -21.46
N GLU A 41 -8.01 -22.57 -21.66
CA GLU A 41 -7.80 -21.37 -20.85
C GLU A 41 -9.08 -21.05 -20.08
N LYS A 42 -8.96 -20.90 -18.78
CA LYS A 42 -10.10 -20.48 -17.93
C LYS A 42 -10.25 -18.97 -18.04
N LYS A 43 -11.41 -18.51 -18.49
CA LYS A 43 -11.73 -17.08 -18.42
C LYS A 43 -11.82 -16.66 -16.96
N PRO A 44 -11.17 -15.54 -16.58
CA PRO A 44 -11.31 -15.01 -15.24
C PRO A 44 -12.79 -14.68 -14.97
N ILE A 45 -13.30 -15.22 -13.87
CA ILE A 45 -14.68 -14.99 -13.44
C ILE A 45 -14.67 -13.76 -12.52
N ASN A 46 -15.59 -12.84 -12.78
CA ASN A 46 -15.83 -11.72 -11.86
C ASN A 46 -16.61 -12.22 -10.65
N VAL A 47 -16.04 -12.08 -9.47
CA VAL A 47 -16.63 -12.49 -8.21
C VAL A 47 -16.79 -11.28 -7.29
N LEU A 48 -17.94 -11.17 -6.66
CA LEU A 48 -18.19 -10.13 -5.66
C LEU A 48 -17.56 -10.53 -4.33
N VAL A 49 -16.47 -9.88 -3.96
CA VAL A 49 -15.66 -10.20 -2.78
C VAL A 49 -15.81 -9.12 -1.71
N ARG A 50 -15.87 -9.52 -0.45
CA ARG A 50 -15.84 -8.58 0.68
C ARG A 50 -14.45 -7.93 0.80
N VAL A 51 -14.43 -6.60 0.92
CA VAL A 51 -13.19 -5.83 1.09
C VAL A 51 -13.27 -5.02 2.38
N ILE A 52 -12.22 -5.10 3.19
CA ILE A 52 -12.06 -4.30 4.41
C ILE A 52 -10.89 -3.36 4.19
N VAL A 53 -11.20 -2.07 4.06
CA VAL A 53 -10.22 -1.02 3.77
C VAL A 53 -9.90 -0.24 5.05
N SER A 54 -8.62 -0.23 5.44
CA SER A 54 -8.15 0.62 6.54
C SER A 54 -7.80 2.01 6.01
N LYS A 55 -8.50 3.05 6.49
CA LYS A 55 -8.26 4.46 6.16
C LYS A 55 -7.93 5.24 7.44
N GLY A 56 -6.63 5.39 7.74
CA GLY A 56 -6.17 6.05 8.96
C GLY A 56 -6.52 5.29 10.24
N LYS A 57 -7.56 5.72 10.97
CA LYS A 57 -8.06 5.08 12.19
C LYS A 57 -9.38 4.34 11.97
N GLU A 58 -9.96 4.51 10.81
CA GLU A 58 -11.25 3.96 10.43
C GLU A 58 -11.08 2.74 9.55
N SER A 59 -12.08 1.89 9.52
CA SER A 59 -12.16 0.75 8.62
C SER A 59 -13.47 0.81 7.86
N LEU A 60 -13.38 0.82 6.53
CA LEU A 60 -14.51 0.74 5.63
C LEU A 60 -14.75 -0.72 5.26
N HIS A 61 -16.01 -1.15 5.31
CA HIS A 61 -16.45 -2.48 4.89
C HIS A 61 -17.27 -2.33 3.62
N THR A 62 -16.78 -2.84 2.51
CA THR A 62 -17.45 -2.78 1.20
C THR A 62 -17.31 -4.08 0.46
N ARG A 63 -17.80 -4.12 -0.77
CA ARG A 63 -17.65 -5.24 -1.70
C ARG A 63 -17.11 -4.73 -3.02
N ALA A 64 -16.32 -5.55 -3.69
CA ALA A 64 -15.76 -5.22 -5.00
C ALA A 64 -15.84 -6.42 -5.95
N MET A 65 -16.05 -6.15 -7.23
CA MET A 65 -15.96 -7.15 -8.28
C MET A 65 -14.48 -7.38 -8.59
N LEU A 66 -13.99 -8.57 -8.29
CA LEU A 66 -12.60 -8.98 -8.54
C LEU A 66 -12.56 -10.15 -9.52
N SER A 67 -11.48 -10.25 -10.29
CA SER A 67 -11.27 -11.34 -11.23
C SER A 67 -9.80 -11.75 -11.29
N GLY A 68 -9.55 -12.99 -11.71
CA GLY A 68 -8.21 -13.53 -11.83
C GLY A 68 -7.55 -13.78 -10.48
N THR A 69 -6.24 -13.73 -10.45
CA THR A 69 -5.43 -13.97 -9.24
C THR A 69 -5.07 -12.64 -8.57
N ILE A 70 -5.41 -12.51 -7.32
CA ILE A 70 -5.12 -11.33 -6.50
C ILE A 70 -3.93 -11.63 -5.60
N ARG A 71 -3.02 -10.65 -5.48
CA ARG A 71 -1.78 -10.76 -4.70
C ARG A 71 -1.67 -9.66 -3.66
N LYS A 72 -1.00 -9.97 -2.58
CA LYS A 72 -0.55 -8.95 -1.62
C LYS A 72 0.34 -7.93 -2.31
N GLY A 73 0.02 -6.66 -2.13
CA GLY A 73 0.70 -5.55 -2.79
C GLY A 73 -0.03 -5.02 -4.01
N ASP A 74 -0.98 -5.76 -4.57
CA ASP A 74 -1.78 -5.27 -5.69
C ASP A 74 -2.54 -3.99 -5.31
N GLU A 75 -2.66 -3.11 -6.28
CA GLU A 75 -3.40 -1.85 -6.13
C GLU A 75 -4.74 -1.98 -6.84
N LEU A 76 -5.82 -1.72 -6.11
CA LEU A 76 -7.19 -1.85 -6.60
C LEU A 76 -7.92 -0.52 -6.42
N VAL A 77 -8.83 -0.22 -7.33
CA VAL A 77 -9.81 0.86 -7.16
C VAL A 77 -11.07 0.23 -6.58
N ILE A 78 -11.50 0.76 -5.44
CA ILE A 78 -12.67 0.27 -4.71
C ILE A 78 -13.66 1.41 -4.58
N ASP A 79 -14.88 1.19 -5.04
CA ASP A 79 -15.99 2.11 -4.88
C ASP A 79 -16.62 1.90 -3.50
N ASP A 80 -16.82 2.99 -2.77
CA ASP A 80 -17.61 2.98 -1.55
C ASP A 80 -19.08 3.13 -1.91
N GLU A 81 -19.84 2.06 -1.74
CA GLU A 81 -21.29 2.05 -2.04
C GLU A 81 -22.07 3.07 -1.19
N ALA A 82 -21.56 3.45 -0.02
CA ALA A 82 -22.23 4.37 0.89
C ALA A 82 -22.00 5.85 0.52
N THR A 83 -20.81 6.20 0.03
CA THR A 83 -20.43 7.59 -0.29
C THR A 83 -20.37 7.85 -1.80
N GLY A 84 -20.29 6.81 -2.62
CA GLY A 84 -20.03 6.90 -4.07
C GLY A 84 -18.61 7.35 -4.41
N GLU A 85 -17.71 7.39 -3.43
CA GLU A 85 -16.31 7.76 -3.65
C GLU A 85 -15.47 6.54 -4.04
N ALA A 86 -14.67 6.68 -5.09
CA ALA A 86 -13.66 5.71 -5.44
C ALA A 86 -12.38 5.93 -4.61
N SER A 87 -11.86 4.87 -4.03
CA SER A 87 -10.59 4.90 -3.27
C SER A 87 -9.58 3.96 -3.87
N LEU A 88 -8.35 4.44 -4.05
CA LEU A 88 -7.23 3.58 -4.43
C LEU A 88 -6.70 2.88 -3.17
N VAL A 89 -6.68 1.54 -3.22
CA VAL A 89 -6.27 0.72 -2.07
C VAL A 89 -5.17 -0.25 -2.45
N GLN A 90 -4.36 -0.64 -1.47
CA GLN A 90 -3.35 -1.68 -1.62
C GLN A 90 -3.73 -2.91 -0.81
N VAL A 91 -3.70 -4.08 -1.42
CA VAL A 91 -3.96 -5.37 -0.78
C VAL A 91 -2.87 -5.66 0.25
N ILE A 92 -3.26 -5.92 1.48
CA ILE A 92 -2.36 -6.27 2.59
C ILE A 92 -2.31 -7.77 2.84
N SER A 93 -3.47 -8.42 2.77
CA SER A 93 -3.60 -9.87 2.89
C SER A 93 -4.95 -10.33 2.35
N LEU A 94 -5.03 -11.59 2.00
CA LEU A 94 -6.22 -12.26 1.51
C LEU A 94 -6.65 -13.31 2.54
N GLU A 95 -7.95 -13.52 2.67
CA GLU A 95 -8.52 -14.60 3.45
C GLU A 95 -9.23 -15.56 2.49
N ALA A 96 -8.67 -16.75 2.34
CA ALA A 96 -9.25 -17.84 1.53
C ALA A 96 -9.57 -19.02 2.45
N GLY A 97 -10.84 -19.36 2.57
CA GLY A 97 -11.31 -20.26 3.63
C GLY A 97 -11.03 -19.66 5.01
N ASP A 98 -10.31 -20.42 5.86
CA ASP A 98 -9.94 -20.00 7.23
C ASP A 98 -8.46 -19.59 7.35
N LYS A 99 -7.75 -19.40 6.23
CA LYS A 99 -6.33 -19.07 6.21
C LYS A 99 -6.06 -17.72 5.56
N ARG A 100 -5.07 -17.01 6.09
CA ARG A 100 -4.51 -15.83 5.43
C ARG A 100 -3.48 -16.25 4.41
N MET A 101 -3.62 -15.68 3.19
CA MET A 101 -2.75 -15.98 2.05
C MET A 101 -2.18 -14.68 1.47
N GLU A 102 -1.05 -14.81 0.78
CA GLU A 102 -0.44 -13.69 0.06
C GLU A 102 -0.92 -13.62 -1.41
N GLU A 103 -1.43 -14.75 -1.94
CA GLU A 103 -1.95 -14.87 -3.29
C GLU A 103 -3.10 -15.88 -3.31
N ALA A 104 -4.20 -15.57 -4.01
CA ALA A 104 -5.31 -16.49 -4.25
C ALA A 104 -6.12 -16.10 -5.49
N PRO A 105 -6.76 -17.06 -6.19
CA PRO A 105 -7.76 -16.76 -7.20
C PRO A 105 -8.97 -16.04 -6.56
N ALA A 106 -9.56 -15.09 -7.27
CA ALA A 106 -10.69 -14.29 -6.75
C ALA A 106 -11.87 -15.15 -6.29
N GLU A 107 -12.10 -16.30 -6.94
CA GLU A 107 -13.15 -17.25 -6.62
C GLU A 107 -13.00 -17.93 -5.24
N ASP A 108 -11.77 -18.02 -4.73
CA ASP A 108 -11.46 -18.63 -3.42
C ASP A 108 -11.39 -17.61 -2.29
N ILE A 109 -11.42 -16.30 -2.62
CA ILE A 109 -11.24 -15.23 -1.66
C ILE A 109 -12.57 -14.94 -0.94
N LYS A 110 -12.57 -15.05 0.39
CA LYS A 110 -13.69 -14.67 1.26
C LYS A 110 -13.61 -13.19 1.62
N THR A 111 -12.41 -12.69 1.95
CA THR A 111 -12.19 -11.32 2.39
C THR A 111 -10.83 -10.80 1.90
N VAL A 112 -10.83 -9.61 1.33
CA VAL A 112 -9.61 -8.84 1.03
C VAL A 112 -9.38 -7.83 2.14
N TRP A 113 -8.22 -7.87 2.75
CA TRP A 113 -7.76 -6.84 3.68
C TRP A 113 -6.89 -5.85 2.91
N ALA A 114 -7.33 -4.61 2.83
CA ALA A 114 -6.68 -3.57 2.07
C ALA A 114 -6.43 -2.31 2.91
N ARG A 115 -5.66 -1.40 2.39
CA ARG A 115 -5.36 -0.12 2.99
C ARG A 115 -5.50 0.98 1.93
N ALA A 116 -6.18 2.06 2.24
CA ALA A 116 -6.25 3.24 1.39
C ALA A 116 -4.84 3.82 1.19
N ILE A 117 -4.52 4.13 -0.07
CA ILE A 117 -3.22 4.67 -0.48
C ILE A 117 -3.32 5.95 -1.32
N ASP A 118 -4.51 6.40 -1.63
CA ASP A 118 -4.81 7.70 -2.24
C ASP A 118 -4.35 8.85 -1.33
N GLU A 119 -4.75 8.80 -0.06
CA GLU A 119 -4.32 9.72 0.98
C GLU A 119 -3.86 8.95 2.21
N VAL A 120 -2.65 9.24 2.69
CA VAL A 120 -2.03 8.48 3.77
C VAL A 120 -1.59 9.37 4.92
N LEU A 121 -1.65 8.81 6.15
CA LEU A 121 -1.07 9.41 7.34
C LEU A 121 0.38 8.97 7.49
N VAL A 122 1.32 9.88 7.24
CA VAL A 122 2.74 9.66 7.46
C VAL A 122 3.11 10.09 8.87
N LYS A 123 3.70 9.18 9.64
CA LYS A 123 4.21 9.46 10.99
C LYS A 123 5.62 10.02 10.91
N ILE A 124 5.84 11.18 11.53
CA ILE A 124 7.13 11.84 11.59
C ILE A 124 7.61 11.85 13.03
N ALA A 125 8.81 11.33 13.28
CA ALA A 125 9.46 11.37 14.58
C ALA A 125 10.58 12.41 14.54
N ILE A 126 10.43 13.44 15.37
CA ILE A 126 11.40 14.53 15.50
C ILE A 126 12.18 14.28 16.80
N SER A 127 13.47 14.02 16.67
CA SER A 127 14.35 13.77 17.82
C SER A 127 14.94 15.08 18.32
N HIS A 128 14.70 15.34 19.60
CA HIS A 128 15.33 16.41 20.39
C HIS A 128 16.19 15.72 21.45
N ARG A 129 17.47 15.72 21.37
CA ARG A 129 18.44 15.06 22.28
C ARG A 129 17.87 14.13 23.37
N GLU A 130 16.95 14.62 24.22
CA GLU A 130 16.37 13.90 25.37
C GLU A 130 14.94 13.38 25.09
N THR A 131 14.24 13.96 24.15
CA THR A 131 12.84 13.64 23.86
C THR A 131 12.59 13.41 22.37
N THR A 132 11.58 12.64 22.05
CA THR A 132 11.12 12.43 20.67
C THR A 132 9.67 12.85 20.56
N GLU A 133 9.38 13.79 19.67
CA GLU A 133 8.05 14.21 19.34
C GLU A 133 7.54 13.41 18.12
N SER A 134 6.26 13.04 18.12
CA SER A 134 5.65 12.32 17.00
C SER A 134 4.51 13.14 16.42
N ILE A 135 4.61 13.44 15.12
CA ILE A 135 3.64 14.22 14.36
C ILE A 135 3.04 13.29 13.30
N GLU A 136 1.77 13.47 12.98
CA GLU A 136 1.09 12.80 11.87
C GLU A 136 0.77 13.84 10.78
N MET A 137 1.24 13.59 9.57
CA MET A 137 1.00 14.43 8.40
C MET A 137 0.16 13.65 7.40
N ARG A 138 -0.95 14.25 6.95
CA ARG A 138 -1.82 13.70 5.91
C ARG A 138 -1.35 14.21 4.56
N VAL A 139 -1.05 13.31 3.64
CA VAL A 139 -0.49 13.62 2.32
C VAL A 139 -1.00 12.65 1.27
N PRO A 140 -1.01 13.05 -0.02
CA PRO A 140 -1.24 12.12 -1.13
C PRO A 140 -0.26 10.93 -1.07
N GLY A 141 -0.75 9.75 -1.41
CA GLY A 141 0.05 8.52 -1.31
C GLY A 141 1.22 8.45 -2.28
N ASP A 142 1.15 9.16 -3.39
CA ASP A 142 2.18 9.29 -4.42
C ASP A 142 3.26 10.32 -4.09
N ARG A 143 3.01 11.20 -3.09
CA ARG A 143 4.00 12.20 -2.65
C ARG A 143 5.31 11.53 -2.28
N GLU A 144 6.41 12.02 -2.86
CA GLU A 144 7.75 11.52 -2.59
C GLU A 144 8.42 12.29 -1.45
N PHE A 145 9.15 11.55 -0.61
CA PHE A 145 10.03 12.09 0.43
C PHE A 145 11.45 11.62 0.15
N VAL A 146 12.37 12.58 0.05
CA VAL A 146 13.78 12.29 -0.27
C VAL A 146 14.64 12.41 0.98
N ILE A 147 15.47 11.41 1.22
CA ILE A 147 16.40 11.44 2.36
C ILE A 147 17.47 12.51 2.14
N GLY A 148 17.59 13.40 3.11
CA GLY A 148 18.48 14.55 3.05
C GLY A 148 17.81 15.86 2.69
N ASP A 149 16.56 15.81 2.18
CA ASP A 149 15.76 16.99 1.90
C ASP A 149 15.20 17.60 3.18
N LYS A 150 14.82 18.87 3.07
CA LYS A 150 14.18 19.60 4.15
C LYS A 150 12.67 19.53 3.99
N ILE A 151 11.99 19.19 5.07
CA ILE A 151 10.53 19.24 5.19
C ILE A 151 10.18 20.41 6.12
N GLU A 152 9.18 21.17 5.76
CA GLU A 152 8.68 22.28 6.58
C GLU A 152 7.60 21.77 7.53
N ILE A 153 7.85 21.95 8.81
CA ILE A 153 6.96 21.57 9.90
C ILE A 153 6.96 22.73 10.90
N ASN A 154 5.79 23.37 11.11
CA ASN A 154 5.62 24.46 12.06
C ASN A 154 6.69 25.56 11.87
N ASP A 155 6.80 26.11 10.66
CA ASP A 155 7.75 27.17 10.27
C ASP A 155 9.24 26.80 10.40
N SER A 156 9.53 25.53 10.70
CA SER A 156 10.90 25.02 10.83
C SER A 156 11.24 24.08 9.67
N LYS A 157 12.35 24.36 8.97
CA LYS A 157 12.87 23.51 7.90
C LYS A 157 13.77 22.42 8.51
N LEU A 158 13.25 21.23 8.61
CA LEU A 158 13.86 20.09 9.26
C LEU A 158 14.33 19.05 8.24
N LYS A 159 15.52 18.48 8.45
CA LYS A 159 16.13 17.54 7.49
C LYS A 159 15.71 16.10 7.76
N ILE A 160 15.28 15.40 6.72
CA ILE A 160 14.98 13.97 6.76
C ILE A 160 16.30 13.19 6.82
N ILE A 161 16.51 12.41 7.89
CA ILE A 161 17.73 11.61 8.09
C ILE A 161 17.55 10.15 7.69
N ARG A 162 16.38 9.59 7.93
CA ARG A 162 16.05 8.21 7.54
C ARG A 162 14.54 8.00 7.44
N ILE A 163 14.17 7.02 6.63
CA ILE A 163 12.78 6.63 6.41
C ILE A 163 12.63 5.14 6.72
N LYS A 164 11.65 4.79 7.56
CA LYS A 164 11.23 3.40 7.79
C LYS A 164 10.14 3.05 6.79
N ILE A 165 10.36 2.00 6.01
CA ILE A 165 9.43 1.49 5.01
C ILE A 165 8.49 0.46 5.64
N ARG A 166 7.28 0.35 5.13
CA ARG A 166 6.30 -0.67 5.51
C ARG A 166 6.78 -2.03 4.98
N GLY A 167 6.68 -3.07 5.81
CA GLY A 167 7.10 -4.43 5.43
C GLY A 167 8.60 -4.62 5.19
N SER A 168 9.42 -3.55 5.30
CA SER A 168 10.86 -3.57 5.05
C SER A 168 11.61 -2.80 6.14
N GLY A 169 12.93 -2.72 6.01
CA GLY A 169 13.83 -2.04 6.93
C GLY A 169 13.82 -0.51 6.83
N PHE A 170 14.99 0.09 7.02
CA PHE A 170 15.22 1.53 6.94
C PHE A 170 15.97 1.89 5.67
N LYS A 171 15.65 3.07 5.12
CA LYS A 171 16.47 3.76 4.13
C LYS A 171 17.12 4.97 4.81
N SER A 172 18.44 5.15 4.63
CA SER A 172 19.21 6.25 5.23
C SER A 172 20.18 6.91 4.25
N ARG A 173 20.36 6.34 3.05
CA ARG A 173 21.24 6.91 2.02
C ARG A 173 20.63 8.20 1.46
N LYS A 174 21.37 9.29 1.51
CA LYS A 174 20.99 10.60 0.95
C LYS A 174 20.61 10.47 -0.54
N GLY A 175 19.56 11.17 -0.95
CA GLY A 175 19.03 11.16 -2.32
C GLY A 175 18.07 10.03 -2.64
N VAL A 176 17.83 9.08 -1.73
CA VAL A 176 16.83 8.03 -1.94
C VAL A 176 15.44 8.61 -1.72
N ALA A 177 14.60 8.52 -2.75
CA ALA A 177 13.18 8.89 -2.71
C ALA A 177 12.32 7.69 -2.27
N VAL A 178 11.25 7.96 -1.51
CA VAL A 178 10.26 6.98 -1.07
C VAL A 178 8.87 7.61 -1.13
N ARG A 179 7.91 6.91 -1.73
CA ARG A 179 6.53 7.37 -1.81
C ARG A 179 5.83 7.28 -0.45
N ALA A 180 4.97 8.23 -0.15
CA ALA A 180 4.26 8.32 1.13
C ALA A 180 3.49 7.03 1.47
N LYS A 181 2.86 6.38 0.49
CA LYS A 181 2.15 5.11 0.66
C LYS A 181 3.03 3.98 1.22
N ASP A 182 4.34 4.01 0.95
CA ASP A 182 5.29 2.99 1.39
C ASP A 182 5.94 3.34 2.73
N ILE A 183 5.76 4.57 3.21
CA ILE A 183 6.40 5.06 4.42
C ILE A 183 5.62 4.60 5.67
N LYS A 184 6.33 3.97 6.61
CA LYS A 184 5.81 3.71 7.95
C LYS A 184 6.11 4.87 8.90
N ARG A 185 7.30 5.48 8.80
CA ARG A 185 7.73 6.61 9.63
C ARG A 185 8.93 7.33 9.03
N ILE A 186 8.92 8.66 9.08
CA ILE A 186 10.06 9.52 8.78
C ILE A 186 10.74 9.90 10.08
N TYR A 187 12.07 9.93 10.09
CA TYR A 187 12.88 10.35 11.22
C TYR A 187 13.65 11.61 10.86
N ILE A 188 13.55 12.59 11.74
CA ILE A 188 14.15 13.90 11.61
C ILE A 188 14.97 14.17 12.86
N ASP A 189 16.17 14.70 12.67
CA ASP A 189 17.00 15.19 13.76
C ASP A 189 17.06 16.72 13.66
N THR A 190 16.70 17.38 14.71
CA THR A 190 16.67 18.85 14.71
C THR A 190 18.02 19.47 14.91
N GLY A 191 18.98 18.77 15.54
CA GLY A 191 20.26 19.36 15.93
C GLY A 191 20.13 20.66 16.77
N PHE A 192 18.92 21.24 16.80
CA PHE A 192 18.57 22.51 17.44
C PHE A 192 17.38 22.35 18.39
N LYS A 193 17.32 23.19 19.42
CA LYS A 193 16.14 23.28 20.31
C LYS A 193 14.97 23.88 19.54
N MET A 194 13.87 23.14 19.38
CA MET A 194 12.62 23.71 18.87
C MET A 194 11.98 24.66 19.90
N PRO A 195 11.38 25.76 19.47
CA PRO A 195 10.62 26.63 20.38
C PRO A 195 9.44 25.86 20.99
N LYS A 196 9.17 26.11 22.28
CA LYS A 196 8.16 25.38 23.10
C LYS A 196 6.70 25.62 22.72
N ARG A 197 6.38 26.40 21.72
CA ARG A 197 5.01 26.69 21.27
C ARG A 197 4.85 26.47 19.79
N ILE A 198 3.88 25.65 19.46
CA ILE A 198 3.45 25.34 18.10
C ILE A 198 2.22 26.17 17.82
N SER A 199 2.31 27.17 16.94
CA SER A 199 1.18 27.91 16.41
C SER A 199 0.80 27.35 15.03
N ARG A 200 -0.49 27.34 14.76
CA ARG A 200 -1.09 26.83 13.52
C ARG A 200 -0.70 27.72 12.34
N ALA A 201 -0.22 27.15 11.26
CA ALA A 201 -0.18 27.79 9.97
C ALA A 201 -0.42 26.80 8.83
N GLY A 202 -1.37 27.14 7.98
CA GLY A 202 -1.48 26.68 6.58
C GLY A 202 -1.94 25.25 6.31
N GLY A 203 -3.25 25.05 6.09
CA GLY A 203 -3.80 24.04 5.13
C GLY A 203 -3.68 22.54 5.44
N GLU A 204 -2.61 22.07 6.00
CA GLU A 204 -2.42 20.66 6.37
C GLU A 204 -2.74 20.43 7.85
N ARG A 205 -3.68 19.52 8.15
CA ARG A 205 -4.03 19.19 9.54
C ARG A 205 -2.92 18.36 10.18
N VAL A 206 -2.07 19.02 10.98
CA VAL A 206 -1.04 18.34 11.80
C VAL A 206 -1.66 18.00 13.17
N ILE A 207 -1.75 16.71 13.47
CA ILE A 207 -2.23 16.24 14.80
C ILE A 207 -1.01 15.88 15.64
N ILE A 208 -0.77 16.65 16.70
CA ILE A 208 0.35 16.42 17.61
C ILE A 208 -0.13 15.55 18.77
N LYS A 209 0.47 14.38 18.93
CA LYS A 209 0.33 13.54 20.13
C LYS A 209 1.67 13.43 20.84
N LYS A 210 1.77 14.02 22.03
CA LYS A 210 2.91 13.84 22.91
C LYS A 210 2.83 12.43 23.53
N ARG A 211 3.77 11.55 23.21
CA ARG A 211 4.00 10.30 23.94
C ARG A 211 5.26 10.45 24.76
N GLU A 212 5.15 10.38 26.07
CA GLU A 212 6.30 10.17 26.94
C GLU A 212 6.88 8.78 26.67
N SER A 213 8.19 8.71 26.48
CA SER A 213 8.86 7.45 26.22
C SER A 213 8.95 6.66 27.54
N VAL A 214 8.48 5.41 27.52
CA VAL A 214 8.51 4.49 28.67
C VAL A 214 9.94 4.19 29.15
N TRP A 215 10.96 4.59 28.39
CA TRP A 215 12.39 4.38 28.73
C TRP A 215 12.93 5.36 29.78
N SER A 216 12.26 6.49 30.02
CA SER A 216 12.69 7.46 31.05
C SER A 216 12.34 7.07 32.48
N LEU A 217 11.57 6.00 32.70
CA LEU A 217 11.14 5.52 34.03
C LEU A 217 12.12 4.55 34.70
N LYS A 218 13.20 4.10 34.03
CA LYS A 218 14.16 3.14 34.59
C LYS A 218 15.36 3.75 35.32
N SER A 219 15.51 5.08 35.35
CA SER A 219 16.66 5.72 36.01
C SER A 219 16.37 6.34 37.37
N LYS A 220 15.20 6.06 37.99
CA LYS A 220 14.88 6.52 39.34
C LYS A 220 14.56 5.34 40.26
N LYS A 221 15.56 4.49 40.50
CA LYS A 221 15.66 3.64 41.69
C LYS A 221 17.14 3.28 41.92
N ALA A 222 17.81 4.15 42.58
CA ALA A 222 18.94 3.91 43.43
C ALA A 222 19.07 5.17 44.32
N ASP A 223 18.50 5.09 45.45
CA ASP A 223 18.97 5.37 46.81
C ASP A 223 17.78 5.21 47.77
#